data_876fec616be87c7755f6ab56e32e3581
#
_entry.id   876fec616be87c7755f6ab56e32e3581
#
_cell.length_a   1.000
_cell.length_b   1.000
_cell.length_c   1.000
_cell.angle_alpha   90.00
_cell.angle_beta   90.00
_cell.angle_gamma   90.00
#
_symmetry.space_group_name_H-M   'P 1'
#
loop_
_entity.id
_entity.type
_entity.pdbx_description
1 polymer ?
#
loop_
_entity_poly.entity_id
_entity_poly.type
_entity_poly.pdbx_seq_one_letter_code
_entity_poly.pdbx_strand_id
1 'polypeptide(L)'
;QRGERHDHGGLFNSTRVSPMFSMKAFTPLLVSLSLGAFAATAWSAPATVTGTSVKVQQIRNATVKIDFAGTTFLVDPMLSDQGAFPGFPGTYRSELRNPLVALPFSVKDVLDSVEAVVVTHTHTDHWDEAAQKAIPKSLPVFTQNEADAKLIRSQGFQDVRVLTGSTTFKGVKLSRTGGQHGTDLWFADPARAAFMGPVMGVVFAAPQAKTVYVAGDTVWRPEVDQALKLHKPDVVILNTGSALVSGFEEHPIIMGKQDTLQATKAAPHAAIVAVHMDAVNHMSLTRKALREFVQDHKIEQRVLIPEDGETLRF
;
A
#
# COMPACT_ATOMS: atom_id res chain seq x y z
N GLN A 1 -7.61 44.35 47.60
CA GLN A 1 -9.00 44.58 47.99
C GLN A 1 -9.75 43.30 47.68
N ARG A 2 -9.94 42.44 48.70
CA ARG A 2 -11.11 42.28 49.58
C ARG A 2 -12.36 41.99 48.76
N GLY A 3 -13.12 40.95 48.96
CA GLY A 3 -13.45 40.07 50.10
C GLY A 3 -14.74 39.40 49.71
N GLU A 4 -15.06 38.42 50.22
CA GLU A 4 -15.71 37.73 51.34
C GLU A 4 -16.81 36.80 50.82
N ARG A 5 -16.75 35.55 51.13
CA ARG A 5 -17.39 34.62 52.08
C ARG A 5 -18.87 34.86 52.38
N HIS A 6 -19.60 33.74 52.34
CA HIS A 6 -20.56 33.16 53.32
C HIS A 6 -21.24 31.97 52.66
N ASP A 7 -21.18 30.75 53.09
CA ASP A 7 -21.38 29.94 54.28
C ASP A 7 -22.84 29.94 54.78
N HIS A 8 -23.36 28.74 55.00
CA HIS A 8 -24.38 28.18 55.89
C HIS A 8 -25.19 27.08 55.18
N GLY A 9 -25.32 25.84 55.60
CA GLY A 9 -25.30 25.24 56.91
C GLY A 9 -26.66 24.61 57.23
N GLY A 10 -26.66 23.35 57.68
CA GLY A 10 -27.76 22.72 58.41
C GLY A 10 -28.36 21.49 57.72
N LEU A 11 -28.13 20.31 58.13
CA LEU A 11 -28.24 19.44 59.33
C LEU A 11 -29.65 18.83 59.56
N PHE A 12 -29.63 17.47 59.73
CA PHE A 12 -30.53 16.56 60.49
C PHE A 12 -31.89 16.22 59.86
N ASN A 13 -32.44 15.00 59.93
CA ASN A 13 -32.38 13.98 60.96
C ASN A 13 -33.01 12.66 60.48
N SER A 14 -32.55 11.60 61.03
CA SER A 14 -32.96 10.20 61.12
C SER A 14 -34.45 10.00 61.48
N THR A 15 -35.03 8.87 61.04
CA THR A 15 -35.68 7.92 61.95
C THR A 15 -35.96 6.58 61.28
N ARG A 16 -35.52 5.53 61.97
CA ARG A 16 -35.92 4.12 61.79
C ARG A 16 -37.33 3.92 62.34
N VAL A 17 -38.10 3.00 61.73
CA VAL A 17 -38.95 2.03 62.47
C VAL A 17 -39.28 0.82 61.59
N SER A 18 -38.94 -0.38 61.98
CA SER A 18 -39.68 -1.62 61.71
C SER A 18 -40.60 -1.86 62.91
N PRO A 19 -41.69 -2.63 62.86
CA PRO A 19 -41.63 -4.09 62.81
C PRO A 19 -42.87 -4.85 62.26
N MET A 20 -42.72 -6.15 62.24
CA MET A 20 -43.62 -7.29 62.60
C MET A 20 -44.61 -7.88 61.60
N PHE A 21 -44.29 -9.07 61.24
CA PHE A 21 -45.06 -10.35 61.10
C PHE A 21 -46.55 -10.33 60.86
N SER A 22 -46.98 -11.01 59.77
CA SER A 22 -48.14 -11.90 59.87
C SER A 22 -48.06 -13.01 58.81
N MET A 23 -47.96 -14.27 59.29
CA MET A 23 -48.11 -15.52 58.52
C MET A 23 -49.61 -15.70 58.16
N LYS A 24 -49.92 -16.04 56.90
CA LYS A 24 -51.10 -16.80 56.55
C LYS A 24 -50.87 -17.76 55.38
N ALA A 25 -51.03 -18.99 55.74
CA ALA A 25 -51.54 -20.17 55.08
C ALA A 25 -51.33 -20.43 53.57
N PHE A 26 -50.74 -21.59 53.31
CA PHE A 26 -50.57 -22.34 52.07
C PHE A 26 -51.86 -22.70 51.36
N THR A 27 -51.86 -22.57 50.00
CA THR A 27 -52.62 -23.41 49.10
C THR A 27 -51.74 -23.78 47.92
N PRO A 28 -51.58 -25.04 47.53
CA PRO A 28 -50.74 -25.44 46.41
C PRO A 28 -51.50 -25.29 45.11
N LEU A 29 -50.98 -24.46 44.22
CA LEU A 29 -51.45 -24.36 42.82
C LEU A 29 -50.52 -25.21 41.94
N LEU A 30 -51.10 -26.22 41.32
CA LEU A 30 -50.44 -27.02 40.27
C LEU A 30 -50.07 -26.09 39.09
N VAL A 31 -48.78 -25.91 38.84
CA VAL A 31 -48.31 -25.28 37.64
C VAL A 31 -47.82 -26.35 36.67
N SER A 32 -48.56 -26.49 35.59
CA SER A 32 -48.22 -27.34 34.42
C SER A 32 -46.96 -26.76 33.77
N LEU A 33 -45.88 -27.56 33.76
CA LEU A 33 -44.67 -27.25 32.99
C LEU A 33 -44.95 -27.41 31.47
N SER A 34 -45.13 -26.35 30.78
CA SER A 34 -45.02 -26.32 29.32
C SER A 34 -43.52 -26.23 28.93
N LEU A 35 -42.95 -27.30 28.38
CA LEU A 35 -41.65 -27.27 27.73
C LEU A 35 -41.70 -26.36 26.52
N GLY A 36 -41.32 -25.12 26.66
CA GLY A 36 -41.00 -24.23 25.54
C GLY A 36 -39.66 -24.65 24.92
N ALA A 37 -39.69 -25.19 23.71
CA ALA A 37 -38.51 -25.41 22.91
C ALA A 37 -37.87 -24.06 22.58
N PHE A 38 -36.79 -23.71 23.29
CA PHE A 38 -35.93 -22.62 22.87
C PHE A 38 -35.18 -23.04 21.62
N ALA A 39 -35.56 -22.51 20.47
CA ALA A 39 -34.77 -22.58 19.27
C ALA A 39 -33.47 -21.76 19.53
N ALA A 40 -32.37 -22.46 19.75
CA ALA A 40 -31.05 -21.87 19.80
C ALA A 40 -30.75 -21.32 18.39
N THR A 41 -30.88 -20.01 18.23
CA THR A 41 -30.30 -19.35 17.06
C THR A 41 -28.80 -19.55 17.11
N ALA A 42 -28.30 -20.45 16.28
CA ALA A 42 -26.87 -20.61 16.06
C ALA A 42 -26.33 -19.27 15.55
N TRP A 43 -25.64 -18.56 16.43
CA TRP A 43 -24.83 -17.42 16.04
C TRP A 43 -23.69 -17.99 15.18
N SER A 44 -23.81 -17.87 13.85
CA SER A 44 -22.68 -18.13 12.96
C SER A 44 -21.55 -17.20 13.39
N ALA A 45 -20.50 -17.77 13.97
CA ALA A 45 -19.25 -17.05 14.18
C ALA A 45 -18.83 -16.45 12.83
N PRO A 46 -18.37 -15.20 12.78
CA PRO A 46 -17.85 -14.64 11.55
C PRO A 46 -16.77 -15.58 11.03
N ALA A 47 -16.84 -15.91 9.74
CA ALA A 47 -15.85 -16.76 9.10
C ALA A 47 -14.46 -16.21 9.46
N THR A 48 -13.65 -17.02 10.11
CA THR A 48 -12.26 -16.72 10.38
C THR A 48 -11.61 -16.46 9.03
N VAL A 49 -11.20 -15.22 8.80
CA VAL A 49 -10.38 -14.85 7.64
C VAL A 49 -9.07 -15.61 7.78
N THR A 50 -9.00 -16.77 7.17
CA THR A 50 -7.79 -17.60 7.07
C THR A 50 -6.88 -16.98 6.00
N GLY A 51 -6.20 -15.88 6.33
CA GLY A 51 -5.39 -15.20 5.34
C GLY A 51 -4.52 -14.11 5.93
N THR A 52 -3.68 -14.47 6.89
CA THR A 52 -2.64 -13.55 7.42
C THR A 52 -1.42 -13.45 6.51
N SER A 53 -1.29 -14.32 5.48
CA SER A 53 -0.14 -14.34 4.59
C SER A 53 -0.24 -13.24 3.53
N VAL A 54 0.82 -12.48 3.40
CA VAL A 54 1.03 -11.53 2.31
C VAL A 54 1.90 -12.18 1.24
N LYS A 55 1.50 -12.08 -0.04
CA LYS A 55 2.33 -12.49 -1.17
C LYS A 55 2.59 -11.28 -2.04
N VAL A 56 3.84 -11.11 -2.42
CA VAL A 56 4.28 -10.08 -3.35
C VAL A 56 4.92 -10.77 -4.54
N GLN A 57 4.30 -10.70 -5.69
CA GLN A 57 4.85 -11.23 -6.93
C GLN A 57 5.41 -10.09 -7.77
N GLN A 58 6.71 -10.18 -8.06
CA GLN A 58 7.35 -9.32 -9.06
C GLN A 58 6.87 -9.75 -10.44
N ILE A 59 6.15 -8.88 -11.13
CA ILE A 59 5.78 -9.14 -12.51
C ILE A 59 6.91 -8.69 -13.43
N ARG A 60 7.14 -7.39 -13.51
CA ARG A 60 8.22 -6.77 -14.30
C ARG A 60 8.29 -5.29 -13.97
N ASN A 61 9.48 -4.69 -13.93
CA ASN A 61 9.63 -3.26 -13.66
C ASN A 61 9.07 -2.88 -12.28
N ALA A 62 8.23 -1.86 -12.20
CA ALA A 62 7.49 -1.50 -11.01
C ALA A 62 6.18 -2.27 -10.83
N THR A 63 5.83 -3.13 -11.78
CA THR A 63 4.59 -3.91 -11.73
C THR A 63 4.71 -5.03 -10.72
N VAL A 64 3.95 -4.95 -9.64
CA VAL A 64 3.85 -5.97 -8.61
C VAL A 64 2.40 -6.38 -8.37
N LYS A 65 2.19 -7.67 -8.16
CA LYS A 65 0.90 -8.25 -7.79
C LYS A 65 0.94 -8.61 -6.31
N ILE A 66 0.00 -8.08 -5.53
CA ILE A 66 0.00 -8.22 -4.08
C ILE A 66 -1.28 -8.92 -3.65
N ASP A 67 -1.16 -10.16 -3.15
CA ASP A 67 -2.23 -10.83 -2.43
C ASP A 67 -2.17 -10.41 -0.97
N PHE A 68 -3.17 -9.67 -0.55
CA PHE A 68 -3.21 -9.05 0.76
C PHE A 68 -4.54 -9.27 1.45
N ALA A 69 -4.53 -10.00 2.57
CA ALA A 69 -5.73 -10.26 3.38
C ALA A 69 -6.94 -10.73 2.55
N GLY A 70 -6.72 -11.62 1.60
CA GLY A 70 -7.75 -12.19 0.74
C GLY A 70 -8.18 -11.34 -0.45
N THR A 71 -7.51 -10.21 -0.70
CA THR A 71 -7.75 -9.35 -1.86
C THR A 71 -6.48 -9.22 -2.69
N THR A 72 -6.61 -9.32 -4.01
CA THR A 72 -5.47 -9.22 -4.94
C THR A 72 -5.44 -7.86 -5.62
N PHE A 73 -4.32 -7.16 -5.45
CA PHE A 73 -4.04 -5.86 -6.07
C PHE A 73 -2.96 -5.98 -7.14
N LEU A 74 -3.10 -5.23 -8.22
CA LEU A 74 -2.05 -5.02 -9.22
C LEU A 74 -1.58 -3.57 -9.15
N VAL A 75 -0.29 -3.37 -8.89
CA VAL A 75 0.31 -2.04 -8.75
C VAL A 75 1.11 -1.72 -10.01
N ASP A 76 0.92 -0.49 -10.54
CA ASP A 76 1.69 0.09 -11.65
C ASP A 76 1.86 -0.85 -12.85
N PRO A 77 0.77 -1.28 -13.50
CA PRO A 77 0.85 -2.27 -14.57
C PRO A 77 1.46 -1.71 -15.86
N MET A 78 2.64 -2.25 -16.24
CA MET A 78 3.26 -2.13 -17.55
C MET A 78 3.20 -3.50 -18.22
N LEU A 79 2.26 -3.69 -19.14
CA LEU A 79 1.90 -5.01 -19.69
C LEU A 79 2.24 -5.17 -21.18
N SER A 80 2.89 -4.19 -21.81
CA SER A 80 3.30 -4.24 -23.21
C SER A 80 4.31 -5.35 -23.49
N ASP A 81 4.30 -5.83 -24.72
CA ASP A 81 5.31 -6.74 -25.22
C ASP A 81 6.71 -6.10 -25.20
N GLN A 82 7.75 -6.92 -25.14
CA GLN A 82 9.14 -6.47 -25.25
C GLN A 82 9.34 -5.61 -26.50
N GLY A 83 9.97 -4.43 -26.32
CA GLY A 83 10.27 -3.51 -27.41
C GLY A 83 9.06 -2.74 -27.97
N ALA A 84 7.92 -2.77 -27.31
CA ALA A 84 6.66 -2.21 -27.83
C ALA A 84 6.70 -0.69 -28.07
N PHE A 85 7.47 0.07 -27.30
CA PHE A 85 7.55 1.52 -27.43
C PHE A 85 8.99 2.04 -27.33
N PRO A 86 9.28 3.26 -27.84
CA PRO A 86 10.63 3.82 -27.80
C PRO A 86 11.16 3.97 -26.37
N GLY A 87 12.49 4.04 -26.25
CA GLY A 87 13.13 4.51 -25.03
C GLY A 87 12.68 5.92 -24.69
N PHE A 88 12.69 6.28 -23.42
CA PHE A 88 12.27 7.61 -22.98
C PHE A 88 13.26 8.67 -23.47
N PRO A 89 12.83 9.65 -24.27
CA PRO A 89 13.73 10.67 -24.83
C PRO A 89 14.46 11.45 -23.71
N GLY A 90 15.74 11.76 -23.95
CA GLY A 90 16.54 12.54 -23.01
C GLY A 90 16.93 11.79 -21.75
N THR A 91 16.84 10.46 -21.74
CA THR A 91 17.24 9.61 -20.62
C THR A 91 18.39 8.68 -21.00
N TYR A 92 18.99 8.05 -20.00
CA TYR A 92 20.06 7.05 -20.16
C TYR A 92 19.62 5.92 -21.09
N ARG A 93 20.44 5.54 -22.05
CA ARG A 93 20.20 4.51 -23.08
C ARG A 93 18.87 4.68 -23.84
N SER A 94 18.50 5.92 -24.17
CA SER A 94 17.22 6.22 -24.83
C SER A 94 17.07 5.62 -26.24
N GLU A 95 18.14 5.11 -26.83
CA GLU A 95 18.13 4.35 -28.09
C GLU A 95 17.49 2.96 -27.97
N LEU A 96 17.38 2.42 -26.75
CA LEU A 96 16.80 1.11 -26.50
C LEU A 96 15.27 1.21 -26.42
N ARG A 97 14.59 0.27 -27.05
CA ARG A 97 13.14 0.19 -27.00
C ARG A 97 12.65 -0.50 -25.73
N ASN A 98 11.59 0.03 -25.16
CA ASN A 98 10.96 -0.47 -23.94
C ASN A 98 9.73 -1.36 -24.26
N PRO A 99 9.40 -2.29 -23.37
CA PRO A 99 10.22 -2.84 -22.28
C PRO A 99 11.44 -3.60 -22.81
N LEU A 100 12.52 -3.63 -22.02
CA LEU A 100 13.78 -4.33 -22.43
C LEU A 100 13.65 -5.85 -22.38
N VAL A 101 12.68 -6.36 -21.63
CA VAL A 101 12.45 -7.79 -21.40
C VAL A 101 10.98 -8.14 -21.57
N ALA A 102 10.68 -9.38 -21.90
CA ALA A 102 9.32 -9.88 -22.01
C ALA A 102 8.65 -10.01 -20.63
N LEU A 103 7.30 -10.06 -20.62
CA LEU A 103 6.57 -10.49 -19.42
C LEU A 103 6.89 -11.95 -19.08
N PRO A 104 6.98 -12.29 -17.80
CA PRO A 104 7.21 -13.69 -17.37
C PRO A 104 5.97 -14.57 -17.55
N PHE A 105 4.79 -13.96 -17.70
CA PHE A 105 3.49 -14.61 -17.87
C PHE A 105 2.68 -13.95 -18.98
N SER A 106 1.63 -14.60 -19.43
CA SER A 106 0.66 -13.95 -20.30
C SER A 106 -0.06 -12.80 -19.56
N VAL A 107 -0.52 -11.79 -20.31
CA VAL A 107 -1.32 -10.70 -19.73
C VAL A 107 -2.55 -11.25 -18.99
N LYS A 108 -3.18 -12.30 -19.54
CA LYS A 108 -4.31 -12.97 -18.90
C LYS A 108 -3.93 -13.54 -17.52
N ASP A 109 -2.77 -14.18 -17.40
CA ASP A 109 -2.33 -14.77 -16.13
C ASP A 109 -1.92 -13.69 -15.13
N VAL A 110 -1.34 -12.58 -15.59
CA VAL A 110 -1.06 -11.42 -14.72
C VAL A 110 -2.36 -10.87 -14.13
N LEU A 111 -3.41 -10.74 -14.94
CA LEU A 111 -4.70 -10.18 -14.54
C LEU A 111 -5.60 -11.17 -13.80
N ASP A 112 -5.25 -12.47 -13.78
CA ASP A 112 -6.05 -13.46 -13.07
C ASP A 112 -6.18 -13.09 -11.58
N SER A 113 -7.42 -13.16 -11.09
CA SER A 113 -7.77 -12.87 -9.68
C SER A 113 -7.51 -11.43 -9.22
N VAL A 114 -7.11 -10.51 -10.10
CA VAL A 114 -6.94 -9.10 -9.73
C VAL A 114 -8.31 -8.48 -9.45
N GLU A 115 -8.45 -7.85 -8.28
CA GLU A 115 -9.70 -7.25 -7.82
C GLU A 115 -9.65 -5.72 -7.81
N ALA A 116 -8.45 -5.13 -7.76
CA ALA A 116 -8.25 -3.69 -7.87
C ALA A 116 -6.85 -3.39 -8.42
N VAL A 117 -6.72 -2.23 -9.04
CA VAL A 117 -5.47 -1.70 -9.56
C VAL A 117 -5.09 -0.45 -8.77
N VAL A 118 -3.81 -0.30 -8.48
CA VAL A 118 -3.25 0.93 -7.89
C VAL A 118 -2.26 1.52 -8.88
N VAL A 119 -2.48 2.76 -9.30
CA VAL A 119 -1.59 3.52 -10.18
C VAL A 119 -0.97 4.64 -9.37
N THR A 120 0.31 4.52 -9.05
CA THR A 120 1.02 5.51 -8.24
C THR A 120 1.22 6.83 -8.98
N HIS A 121 1.42 6.76 -10.29
CA HIS A 121 1.43 7.87 -11.24
C HIS A 121 1.30 7.30 -12.66
N THR A 122 1.04 8.16 -13.65
CA THR A 122 0.65 7.73 -14.99
C THR A 122 1.77 7.77 -16.03
N HIS A 123 3.04 7.74 -15.63
CA HIS A 123 4.13 7.52 -16.57
C HIS A 123 3.98 6.18 -17.30
N THR A 124 4.45 6.11 -18.55
CA THR A 124 4.20 4.94 -19.41
C THR A 124 4.71 3.63 -18.82
N ASP A 125 5.79 3.65 -18.06
CA ASP A 125 6.34 2.46 -17.41
C ASP A 125 5.60 2.03 -16.12
N HIS A 126 4.56 2.78 -15.72
CA HIS A 126 3.66 2.48 -14.60
C HIS A 126 2.20 2.31 -15.03
N TRP A 127 1.83 2.81 -16.21
CA TRP A 127 0.48 2.77 -16.74
C TRP A 127 0.52 2.80 -18.27
N ASP A 128 0.86 1.67 -18.90
CA ASP A 128 1.06 1.62 -20.34
C ASP A 128 -0.24 1.34 -21.12
N GLU A 129 -0.17 1.51 -22.44
CA GLU A 129 -1.31 1.31 -23.34
C GLU A 129 -1.84 -0.12 -23.31
N ALA A 130 -0.96 -1.12 -23.16
CA ALA A 130 -1.37 -2.52 -23.06
C ALA A 130 -2.18 -2.78 -21.78
N ALA A 131 -1.78 -2.21 -20.65
CA ALA A 131 -2.56 -2.26 -19.41
C ALA A 131 -3.92 -1.58 -19.56
N GLN A 132 -3.94 -0.38 -20.17
CA GLN A 132 -5.18 0.35 -20.43
C GLN A 132 -6.16 -0.45 -21.30
N LYS A 133 -5.67 -1.23 -22.25
CA LYS A 133 -6.51 -2.06 -23.14
C LYS A 133 -6.96 -3.37 -22.48
N ALA A 134 -6.08 -4.03 -21.74
CA ALA A 134 -6.30 -5.37 -21.22
C ALA A 134 -7.10 -5.42 -19.91
N ILE A 135 -6.93 -4.41 -19.05
CA ILE A 135 -7.60 -4.36 -17.75
C ILE A 135 -9.10 -4.13 -17.94
N PRO A 136 -9.98 -4.99 -17.33
CA PRO A 136 -11.41 -4.79 -17.38
C PRO A 136 -11.82 -3.41 -16.88
N LYS A 137 -12.64 -2.70 -17.65
CA LYS A 137 -13.03 -1.31 -17.37
C LYS A 137 -13.87 -1.14 -16.10
N SER A 138 -14.42 -2.21 -15.58
CA SER A 138 -15.18 -2.25 -14.33
C SER A 138 -14.31 -2.45 -13.09
N LEU A 139 -13.03 -2.82 -13.22
CA LEU A 139 -12.15 -2.96 -12.07
C LEU A 139 -11.91 -1.60 -11.41
N PRO A 140 -11.96 -1.52 -10.07
CA PRO A 140 -11.56 -0.33 -9.34
C PRO A 140 -10.10 0.03 -9.61
N VAL A 141 -9.83 1.30 -9.91
CA VAL A 141 -8.49 1.86 -10.06
C VAL A 141 -8.29 2.96 -9.04
N PHE A 142 -7.35 2.76 -8.14
CA PHE A 142 -6.93 3.77 -7.17
C PHE A 142 -5.79 4.60 -7.76
N THR A 143 -5.89 5.93 -7.68
CA THR A 143 -4.91 6.86 -8.25
C THR A 143 -4.65 8.02 -7.31
N GLN A 144 -3.59 8.78 -7.58
CA GLN A 144 -3.07 9.78 -6.63
C GLN A 144 -3.84 11.10 -6.58
N ASN A 145 -4.46 11.52 -7.67
CA ASN A 145 -5.11 12.82 -7.77
C ASN A 145 -6.19 12.84 -8.87
N GLU A 146 -6.94 13.95 -8.92
CA GLU A 146 -8.04 14.09 -9.88
C GLU A 146 -7.56 14.23 -11.34
N ALA A 147 -6.35 14.75 -11.58
CA ALA A 147 -5.81 14.85 -12.94
C ALA A 147 -5.55 13.45 -13.52
N ASP A 148 -4.90 12.57 -12.76
CA ASP A 148 -4.68 11.18 -13.16
C ASP A 148 -6.01 10.41 -13.24
N ALA A 149 -6.94 10.65 -12.31
CA ALA A 149 -8.25 10.04 -12.34
C ALA A 149 -9.04 10.42 -13.61
N LYS A 150 -9.00 11.70 -13.99
CA LYS A 150 -9.64 12.18 -15.22
C LYS A 150 -9.04 11.52 -16.47
N LEU A 151 -7.71 11.39 -16.51
CA LEU A 151 -7.02 10.69 -17.59
C LEU A 151 -7.49 9.24 -17.69
N ILE A 152 -7.47 8.51 -16.57
CA ILE A 152 -7.83 7.08 -16.52
C ILE A 152 -9.32 6.89 -16.87
N ARG A 153 -10.22 7.76 -16.40
CA ARG A 153 -11.64 7.75 -16.81
C ARG A 153 -11.81 7.98 -18.33
N SER A 154 -11.02 8.87 -18.91
CA SER A 154 -11.03 9.11 -20.35
C SER A 154 -10.62 7.90 -21.20
N GLN A 155 -9.91 6.95 -20.58
CA GLN A 155 -9.51 5.67 -21.17
C GLN A 155 -10.60 4.57 -21.00
N GLY A 156 -11.78 4.95 -20.48
CA GLY A 156 -12.96 4.10 -20.39
C GLY A 156 -13.16 3.39 -19.04
N PHE A 157 -12.31 3.63 -18.06
CA PHE A 157 -12.47 3.04 -16.71
C PHE A 157 -13.64 3.68 -15.96
N GLN A 158 -14.50 2.83 -15.39
CA GLN A 158 -15.77 3.24 -14.80
C GLN A 158 -15.69 3.52 -13.29
N ASP A 159 -14.76 2.87 -12.60
CA ASP A 159 -14.57 2.99 -11.15
C ASP A 159 -13.14 3.47 -10.83
N VAL A 160 -12.93 4.78 -10.94
CA VAL A 160 -11.64 5.41 -10.65
C VAL A 160 -11.76 6.22 -9.37
N ARG A 161 -10.96 5.87 -8.38
CA ARG A 161 -11.01 6.41 -7.02
C ARG A 161 -9.70 7.14 -6.69
N VAL A 162 -9.82 8.41 -6.30
CA VAL A 162 -8.67 9.19 -5.86
C VAL A 162 -8.36 8.86 -4.40
N LEU A 163 -7.14 8.44 -4.14
CA LEU A 163 -6.63 8.16 -2.80
C LEU A 163 -6.05 9.46 -2.21
N THR A 164 -6.88 10.24 -1.52
CA THR A 164 -6.47 11.53 -0.93
C THR A 164 -5.79 11.41 0.43
N GLY A 165 -6.12 10.38 1.19
CA GLY A 165 -5.56 10.07 2.50
C GLY A 165 -5.56 8.57 2.70
N SER A 166 -6.64 8.04 3.26
CA SER A 166 -6.84 6.59 3.36
C SER A 166 -8.26 6.20 3.02
N THR A 167 -8.43 4.99 2.52
CA THR A 167 -9.74 4.36 2.26
C THR A 167 -9.66 2.87 2.57
N THR A 168 -10.80 2.23 2.69
CA THR A 168 -10.88 0.77 2.88
C THR A 168 -11.52 0.12 1.68
N PHE A 169 -10.86 -0.90 1.14
CA PHE A 169 -11.36 -1.74 0.06
C PHE A 169 -11.33 -3.20 0.48
N LYS A 170 -12.48 -3.86 0.54
CA LYS A 170 -12.62 -5.27 0.96
C LYS A 170 -11.87 -5.61 2.25
N GLY A 171 -11.95 -4.72 3.25
CA GLY A 171 -11.27 -4.90 4.54
C GLY A 171 -9.79 -4.51 4.56
N VAL A 172 -9.21 -4.13 3.43
CA VAL A 172 -7.84 -3.64 3.32
C VAL A 172 -7.85 -2.11 3.36
N LYS A 173 -7.13 -1.54 4.32
CA LYS A 173 -6.89 -0.10 4.38
C LYS A 173 -5.75 0.26 3.43
N LEU A 174 -6.04 1.13 2.47
CA LEU A 174 -5.07 1.75 1.59
C LEU A 174 -4.80 3.16 2.09
N SER A 175 -3.55 3.49 2.35
CA SER A 175 -3.14 4.83 2.79
C SER A 175 -2.15 5.42 1.80
N ARG A 176 -2.43 6.64 1.33
CA ARG A 176 -1.51 7.39 0.49
C ARG A 176 -0.29 7.85 1.27
N THR A 177 0.88 7.77 0.65
CA THR A 177 2.11 8.42 1.14
C THR A 177 2.63 9.42 0.11
N GLY A 178 3.43 10.37 0.58
CA GLY A 178 4.08 11.34 -0.28
C GLY A 178 5.39 10.80 -0.88
N GLY A 179 5.96 11.59 -1.78
CA GLY A 179 7.23 11.35 -2.42
C GLY A 179 7.55 12.44 -3.44
N GLN A 180 8.73 12.36 -4.06
CA GLN A 180 9.15 13.25 -5.14
C GLN A 180 9.97 12.47 -6.15
N HIS A 181 9.53 12.52 -7.40
CA HIS A 181 10.17 11.82 -8.51
C HIS A 181 11.38 12.60 -9.05
N GLY A 182 12.39 12.71 -8.21
CA GLY A 182 13.62 13.44 -8.49
C GLY A 182 14.11 14.26 -7.32
N THR A 183 15.35 14.74 -7.41
CA THR A 183 16.00 15.54 -6.37
C THR A 183 15.44 16.97 -6.30
N ASP A 184 15.74 17.69 -5.23
CA ASP A 184 15.37 19.11 -5.11
C ASP A 184 15.99 19.97 -6.23
N LEU A 185 17.19 19.61 -6.72
CA LEU A 185 17.79 20.27 -7.86
C LEU A 185 16.95 20.11 -9.14
N TRP A 186 16.39 18.92 -9.36
CA TRP A 186 15.47 18.69 -10.47
C TRP A 186 14.22 19.57 -10.34
N PHE A 187 13.61 19.56 -9.16
CA PHE A 187 12.36 20.28 -8.87
C PHE A 187 12.54 21.79 -8.65
N ALA A 188 13.77 22.30 -8.57
CA ALA A 188 14.05 23.74 -8.51
C ALA A 188 13.63 24.49 -9.79
N ASP A 189 13.56 23.80 -10.93
CA ASP A 189 13.04 24.35 -12.17
C ASP A 189 11.56 23.99 -12.34
N PRO A 190 10.65 24.98 -12.45
CA PRO A 190 9.22 24.71 -12.57
C PRO A 190 8.82 23.88 -13.79
N ALA A 191 9.54 24.02 -14.91
CA ALA A 191 9.24 23.25 -16.12
C ALA A 191 9.62 21.79 -15.97
N ARG A 192 10.79 21.50 -15.33
CA ARG A 192 11.19 20.13 -15.00
C ARG A 192 10.26 19.51 -13.98
N ALA A 193 9.85 20.24 -12.95
CA ALA A 193 8.90 19.80 -11.95
C ALA A 193 7.53 19.45 -12.58
N ALA A 194 7.03 20.29 -13.45
CA ALA A 194 5.76 20.06 -14.17
C ALA A 194 5.85 18.86 -15.14
N PHE A 195 6.98 18.69 -15.80
CA PHE A 195 7.23 17.54 -16.70
C PHE A 195 7.24 16.22 -15.92
N MET A 196 7.92 16.17 -14.78
CA MET A 196 8.00 14.96 -13.94
C MET A 196 6.66 14.64 -13.28
N GLY A 197 5.99 15.65 -12.79
CA GLY A 197 4.70 15.55 -12.12
C GLY A 197 4.76 14.97 -10.71
N PRO A 198 3.59 14.91 -10.04
CA PRO A 198 3.45 14.34 -8.72
C PRO A 198 3.48 12.82 -8.75
N VAL A 199 3.85 12.22 -7.62
CA VAL A 199 3.84 10.78 -7.38
C VAL A 199 3.27 10.48 -6.00
N MET A 200 2.81 9.25 -5.79
CA MET A 200 2.45 8.75 -4.46
C MET A 200 3.10 7.38 -4.19
N GLY A 201 3.22 7.04 -2.92
CA GLY A 201 3.31 5.67 -2.47
C GLY A 201 1.98 5.21 -1.87
N VAL A 202 1.89 3.94 -1.51
CA VAL A 202 0.69 3.35 -0.91
C VAL A 202 1.07 2.35 0.18
N VAL A 203 0.32 2.38 1.28
CA VAL A 203 0.45 1.41 2.37
C VAL A 203 -0.80 0.55 2.42
N PHE A 204 -0.60 -0.77 2.46
CA PHE A 204 -1.65 -1.78 2.63
C PHE A 204 -1.62 -2.28 4.07
N ALA A 205 -2.74 -2.18 4.76
CA ALA A 205 -2.89 -2.64 6.14
C ALA A 205 -4.23 -3.33 6.36
N ALA A 206 -4.24 -4.40 7.14
CA ALA A 206 -5.44 -5.06 7.61
C ALA A 206 -5.18 -5.71 8.98
N PRO A 207 -6.21 -5.98 9.80
CA PRO A 207 -6.02 -6.67 11.07
C PRO A 207 -5.32 -8.01 10.87
N GLN A 208 -4.32 -8.30 11.71
CA GLN A 208 -3.55 -9.55 11.72
C GLN A 208 -2.73 -9.85 10.44
N ALA A 209 -2.65 -8.91 9.50
CA ALA A 209 -1.79 -9.01 8.34
C ALA A 209 -0.53 -8.15 8.50
N LYS A 210 0.57 -8.57 7.89
CA LYS A 210 1.78 -7.75 7.80
C LYS A 210 1.51 -6.51 6.95
N THR A 211 1.92 -5.34 7.43
CA THR A 211 1.75 -4.08 6.70
C THR A 211 2.77 -3.98 5.57
N VAL A 212 2.31 -3.63 4.38
CA VAL A 212 3.14 -3.47 3.17
C VAL A 212 3.15 -2.01 2.74
N TYR A 213 4.33 -1.46 2.52
CA TYR A 213 4.53 -0.12 1.96
C TYR A 213 5.18 -0.20 0.59
N VAL A 214 4.52 0.31 -0.42
CA VAL A 214 5.06 0.53 -1.78
C VAL A 214 5.42 2.01 -1.88
N ALA A 215 6.71 2.33 -1.96
CA ALA A 215 7.17 3.71 -1.97
C ALA A 215 6.86 4.45 -3.29
N GLY A 216 6.79 3.73 -4.40
CA GLY A 216 6.62 4.30 -5.74
C GLY A 216 7.91 4.96 -6.26
N ASP A 217 7.77 5.77 -7.31
CA ASP A 217 8.89 6.48 -7.92
C ASP A 217 9.21 7.75 -7.13
N THR A 218 10.03 7.60 -6.12
CA THR A 218 10.52 8.69 -5.28
C THR A 218 12.01 8.56 -5.03
N VAL A 219 12.70 9.66 -4.86
CA VAL A 219 13.99 9.67 -4.17
C VAL A 219 13.75 9.58 -2.66
N TRP A 220 14.81 9.32 -1.86
CA TRP A 220 14.67 9.37 -0.40
C TRP A 220 14.31 10.78 0.06
N ARG A 221 13.21 10.91 0.78
CA ARG A 221 12.65 12.19 1.20
C ARG A 221 12.09 12.09 2.62
N PRO A 222 11.85 13.22 3.29
CA PRO A 222 11.15 13.23 4.59
C PRO A 222 9.82 12.49 4.56
N GLU A 223 9.09 12.49 3.43
CA GLU A 223 7.83 11.76 3.26
C GLU A 223 8.01 10.25 3.37
N VAL A 224 9.15 9.72 2.93
CA VAL A 224 9.50 8.29 3.10
C VAL A 224 9.76 7.99 4.57
N ASP A 225 10.55 8.81 5.25
CA ASP A 225 10.79 8.68 6.70
C ASP A 225 9.47 8.76 7.50
N GLN A 226 8.58 9.67 7.12
CA GLN A 226 7.26 9.82 7.74
C GLN A 226 6.40 8.57 7.53
N ALA A 227 6.38 8.00 6.33
CA ALA A 227 5.64 6.78 6.03
C ALA A 227 6.14 5.61 6.86
N LEU A 228 7.46 5.42 6.93
CA LEU A 228 8.08 4.36 7.74
C LEU A 228 7.77 4.53 9.23
N LYS A 229 7.85 5.75 9.75
CA LYS A 229 7.58 6.06 11.16
C LYS A 229 6.10 5.88 11.51
N LEU A 230 5.20 6.35 10.65
CA LEU A 230 3.75 6.33 10.90
C LEU A 230 3.17 4.93 10.76
N HIS A 231 3.52 4.23 9.70
CA HIS A 231 2.90 2.96 9.35
C HIS A 231 3.66 1.73 9.86
N LYS A 232 4.96 1.89 10.20
CA LYS A 232 5.83 0.81 10.70
C LYS A 232 5.68 -0.48 9.88
N PRO A 233 5.88 -0.40 8.54
CA PRO A 233 5.63 -1.54 7.67
C PRO A 233 6.55 -2.71 7.98
N ASP A 234 6.02 -3.91 7.81
CA ASP A 234 6.77 -5.17 7.89
C ASP A 234 7.49 -5.48 6.57
N VAL A 235 6.96 -4.98 5.47
CA VAL A 235 7.49 -5.14 4.11
C VAL A 235 7.54 -3.77 3.44
N VAL A 236 8.69 -3.39 2.92
CA VAL A 236 8.91 -2.13 2.19
C VAL A 236 9.36 -2.45 0.78
N ILE A 237 8.56 -2.06 -0.21
CA ILE A 237 8.85 -2.25 -1.63
C ILE A 237 9.37 -0.93 -2.19
N LEU A 238 10.61 -0.95 -2.67
CA LEU A 238 11.33 0.22 -3.19
C LEU A 238 11.59 0.08 -4.69
N ASN A 239 11.35 1.14 -5.43
CA ASN A 239 11.75 1.29 -6.82
C ASN A 239 13.20 1.78 -6.85
N THR A 240 14.15 0.87 -7.14
CA THR A 240 15.58 1.06 -6.86
C THR A 240 16.46 1.15 -8.10
N GLY A 241 15.88 1.27 -9.29
CA GLY A 241 16.63 1.25 -10.54
C GLY A 241 17.58 2.41 -10.78
N SER A 242 17.63 3.42 -9.91
CA SER A 242 18.51 4.61 -10.04
C SER A 242 18.39 5.24 -11.44
N ALA A 243 17.17 5.66 -11.79
CA ALA A 243 16.84 6.18 -13.11
C ALA A 243 17.59 7.48 -13.41
N LEU A 244 18.17 7.58 -14.61
CA LEU A 244 19.00 8.70 -15.01
C LEU A 244 18.38 9.50 -16.17
N VAL A 245 18.47 10.82 -16.04
CA VAL A 245 18.15 11.78 -17.09
C VAL A 245 19.46 12.37 -17.59
N SER A 246 19.62 12.48 -18.92
CA SER A 246 20.82 13.02 -19.54
C SER A 246 21.08 14.45 -19.10
N GLY A 247 22.32 14.72 -18.67
CA GLY A 247 22.73 16.00 -18.09
C GLY A 247 22.46 16.14 -16.59
N PHE A 248 21.85 15.11 -15.95
CA PHE A 248 21.57 15.05 -14.50
C PHE A 248 21.98 13.71 -13.89
N GLU A 249 23.04 13.09 -14.42
CA GLU A 249 23.46 11.72 -14.06
C GLU A 249 23.84 11.59 -12.58
N GLU A 250 24.29 12.71 -11.95
CA GLU A 250 24.58 12.75 -10.52
C GLU A 250 23.33 12.88 -9.62
N HIS A 251 22.15 13.01 -10.25
CA HIS A 251 20.88 13.24 -9.57
C HIS A 251 19.81 12.26 -10.06
N PRO A 252 19.93 10.96 -9.74
CA PRO A 252 18.89 9.98 -10.10
C PRO A 252 17.51 10.43 -9.64
N ILE A 253 16.50 10.11 -10.45
CA ILE A 253 15.12 10.55 -10.19
C ILE A 253 14.30 9.55 -9.37
N ILE A 254 14.84 8.37 -9.07
CA ILE A 254 14.32 7.40 -8.10
C ILE A 254 15.47 6.86 -7.24
N MET A 255 15.13 6.06 -6.25
CA MET A 255 16.08 5.43 -5.33
C MET A 255 17.07 4.52 -6.03
N GLY A 256 18.18 4.23 -5.36
CA GLY A 256 19.23 3.32 -5.78
C GLY A 256 19.78 2.48 -4.62
N LYS A 257 21.01 1.99 -4.79
CA LYS A 257 21.64 1.07 -3.81
C LYS A 257 21.86 1.68 -2.43
N GLN A 258 22.19 2.98 -2.35
CA GLN A 258 22.41 3.66 -1.06
C GLN A 258 21.09 3.83 -0.29
N ASP A 259 20.00 4.11 -1.00
CA ASP A 259 18.67 4.22 -0.41
C ASP A 259 18.18 2.84 0.09
N THR A 260 18.52 1.77 -0.62
CA THR A 260 18.27 0.39 -0.19
C THR A 260 18.96 0.09 1.14
N LEU A 261 20.23 0.47 1.29
CA LEU A 261 20.96 0.37 2.56
C LEU A 261 20.32 1.25 3.64
N GLN A 262 19.95 2.48 3.30
CA GLN A 262 19.28 3.39 4.23
C GLN A 262 17.96 2.81 4.73
N ALA A 263 17.18 2.17 3.88
CA ALA A 263 15.91 1.55 4.25
C ALA A 263 16.09 0.45 5.32
N THR A 264 17.16 -0.34 5.25
CA THR A 264 17.44 -1.36 6.27
C THR A 264 17.69 -0.77 7.65
N LYS A 265 18.21 0.46 7.71
CA LYS A 265 18.46 1.19 8.95
C LYS A 265 17.22 1.93 9.44
N ALA A 266 16.47 2.54 8.52
CA ALA A 266 15.27 3.31 8.84
C ALA A 266 14.08 2.42 9.24
N ALA A 267 14.02 1.19 8.72
CA ALA A 267 13.00 0.20 9.04
C ALA A 267 13.65 -1.12 9.49
N PRO A 268 14.25 -1.17 10.71
CA PRO A 268 15.09 -2.29 11.14
C PRO A 268 14.37 -3.63 11.28
N HIS A 269 13.05 -3.64 11.29
CA HIS A 269 12.23 -4.86 11.39
C HIS A 269 11.61 -5.28 10.06
N ALA A 270 11.67 -4.42 9.03
CA ALA A 270 11.03 -4.69 7.75
C ALA A 270 11.91 -5.55 6.82
N ALA A 271 11.29 -6.37 5.99
CA ALA A 271 11.90 -6.89 4.79
C ALA A 271 11.88 -5.79 3.72
N ILE A 272 12.99 -5.56 3.06
CA ILE A 272 13.12 -4.60 1.96
C ILE A 272 13.07 -5.37 0.64
N VAL A 273 12.12 -5.04 -0.21
CA VAL A 273 11.97 -5.65 -1.55
C VAL A 273 12.36 -4.61 -2.60
N ALA A 274 13.39 -4.91 -3.37
CA ALA A 274 13.91 -4.02 -4.40
C ALA A 274 13.36 -4.41 -5.77
N VAL A 275 12.65 -3.49 -6.43
CA VAL A 275 12.02 -3.67 -7.74
C VAL A 275 12.39 -2.53 -8.69
N HIS A 276 11.83 -2.50 -9.89
CA HIS A 276 12.01 -1.45 -10.91
C HIS A 276 13.45 -1.37 -11.43
N MET A 277 14.00 -2.54 -11.80
CA MET A 277 15.31 -2.68 -12.43
C MET A 277 15.21 -3.50 -13.71
N ASP A 278 16.20 -3.37 -14.58
CA ASP A 278 16.44 -4.20 -15.78
C ASP A 278 15.33 -4.20 -16.87
N ALA A 279 14.24 -3.48 -16.73
CA ALA A 279 13.08 -3.59 -17.61
C ALA A 279 12.83 -2.37 -18.51
N VAL A 280 13.35 -1.20 -18.17
CA VAL A 280 13.24 0.01 -18.98
C VAL A 280 14.60 0.69 -19.15
N ASN A 281 14.75 1.45 -20.24
CA ASN A 281 16.04 1.94 -20.72
C ASN A 281 16.84 2.76 -19.70
N HIS A 282 16.16 3.61 -18.92
CA HIS A 282 16.83 4.63 -18.10
C HIS A 282 17.26 4.18 -16.71
N MET A 283 17.04 2.92 -16.35
CA MET A 283 17.56 2.35 -15.10
C MET A 283 19.06 2.11 -15.20
N SER A 284 19.82 2.71 -14.30
CA SER A 284 21.27 2.54 -14.25
C SER A 284 21.74 1.44 -13.29
N LEU A 285 20.92 1.09 -12.29
CA LEU A 285 21.19 0.00 -11.35
C LEU A 285 20.50 -1.29 -11.81
N THR A 286 21.30 -2.35 -11.97
CA THR A 286 20.80 -3.68 -12.28
C THR A 286 20.59 -4.51 -11.01
N ARG A 287 19.75 -5.57 -11.10
CA ARG A 287 19.62 -6.57 -10.01
C ARG A 287 20.98 -7.17 -9.64
N LYS A 288 21.81 -7.48 -10.65
CA LYS A 288 23.15 -8.03 -10.41
C LYS A 288 24.00 -7.10 -9.56
N ALA A 289 24.11 -5.84 -9.94
CA ALA A 289 24.90 -4.84 -9.21
C ALA A 289 24.34 -4.60 -7.79
N LEU A 290 23.02 -4.61 -7.64
CA LEU A 290 22.41 -4.47 -6.31
C LEU A 290 22.69 -5.69 -5.43
N ARG A 291 22.66 -6.92 -5.97
CA ARG A 291 23.01 -8.14 -5.21
C ARG A 291 24.46 -8.09 -4.72
N GLU A 292 25.39 -7.68 -5.56
CA GLU A 292 26.80 -7.52 -5.17
C GLU A 292 26.91 -6.49 -4.01
N PHE A 293 26.26 -5.34 -4.14
CA PHE A 293 26.23 -4.32 -3.09
C PHE A 293 25.62 -4.83 -1.78
N VAL A 294 24.51 -5.57 -1.86
CA VAL A 294 23.82 -6.16 -0.70
C VAL A 294 24.74 -7.18 0.02
N GLN A 295 25.46 -8.01 -0.72
CA GLN A 295 26.43 -8.96 -0.16
C GLN A 295 27.61 -8.24 0.50
N ASP A 296 28.18 -7.22 -0.14
CA ASP A 296 29.29 -6.42 0.38
C ASP A 296 28.93 -5.75 1.70
N HIS A 297 27.65 -5.34 1.86
CA HIS A 297 27.15 -4.71 3.07
C HIS A 297 26.55 -5.69 4.08
N LYS A 298 26.54 -7.01 3.79
CA LYS A 298 26.02 -8.08 4.66
C LYS A 298 24.56 -7.84 5.10
N ILE A 299 23.72 -7.41 4.15
CA ILE A 299 22.29 -7.14 4.36
C ILE A 299 21.37 -8.07 3.56
N GLU A 300 21.90 -9.16 3.00
CA GLU A 300 21.15 -10.12 2.18
C GLU A 300 20.00 -10.80 2.91
N GLN A 301 20.04 -10.86 4.24
CA GLN A 301 18.95 -11.38 5.06
C GLN A 301 17.73 -10.42 5.12
N ARG A 302 17.94 -9.18 4.75
CA ARG A 302 16.97 -8.10 4.90
C ARG A 302 16.49 -7.55 3.55
N VAL A 303 17.30 -7.68 2.49
CA VAL A 303 17.01 -7.14 1.16
C VAL A 303 16.76 -8.28 0.20
N LEU A 304 15.54 -8.32 -0.32
CA LEU A 304 15.07 -9.30 -1.28
C LEU A 304 15.03 -8.64 -2.67
N ILE A 305 15.61 -9.29 -3.67
CA ILE A 305 15.73 -8.78 -5.03
C ILE A 305 15.10 -9.83 -5.97
N PRO A 306 13.76 -9.84 -6.10
CA PRO A 306 13.08 -10.88 -6.87
C PRO A 306 13.33 -10.76 -8.37
N GLU A 307 13.42 -11.91 -9.03
CA GLU A 307 13.36 -11.99 -10.48
C GLU A 307 11.92 -11.75 -10.99
N ASP A 308 11.79 -11.40 -12.29
CA ASP A 308 10.48 -11.30 -12.90
C ASP A 308 9.75 -12.65 -12.81
N GLY A 309 8.52 -12.64 -12.32
CA GLY A 309 7.71 -13.83 -12.06
C GLY A 309 7.85 -14.41 -10.66
N GLU A 310 8.87 -14.04 -9.90
CA GLU A 310 9.09 -14.57 -8.54
C GLU A 310 8.06 -14.07 -7.54
N THR A 311 7.61 -14.97 -6.66
CA THR A 311 6.68 -14.65 -5.57
C THR A 311 7.37 -14.76 -4.22
N LEU A 312 7.35 -13.68 -3.48
CA LEU A 312 7.78 -13.60 -2.08
C LEU A 312 6.59 -13.79 -1.15
N ARG A 313 6.80 -14.45 0.00
CA ARG A 313 5.76 -14.72 1.01
C ARG A 313 6.21 -14.20 2.38
N PHE A 314 5.29 -13.54 3.07
CA PHE A 314 5.56 -12.88 4.36
C PHE A 314 4.57 -13.28 5.43
#